data_8e24b541a757dc04fec39354fbf398e9
#
_entry.id   8e24b541a757dc04fec39354fbf398e9
#
_cell.length_a   1.000
_cell.length_b   1.000
_cell.length_c   1.000
_cell.angle_alpha   90.00
_cell.angle_beta   90.00
_cell.angle_gamma   90.00
#
_symmetry.space_group_name_H-M   'P 1'
#
loop_
_entity.id
_entity.type
_entity.pdbx_description
1 polymer ?
#
loop_
_entity_poly.entity_id
_entity_poly.type
_entity_poly.pdbx_seq_one_letter_code
_entity_poly.pdbx_strand_id
1 'polypeptide(L)'
;MIESFANSKVLFTLPWNTAGINGVAFIGNDKLAAANKKGDILIWNLTNPDGKTPDPVRLLVGHTNEINRILVTPDGKILISASSDHTVKYWNLLNDQGEPGSVVLNDGFVPRGVVEKVEKVPTPPPPIQVNVVLQKPIHNLTNHKEWVLGLTQTPDGKILVTGDDKGVIIVWDLPAAKELKRWQATQWIRGLGISPDGKTVAASQHTPFIRFKAGLEDYVPHFHLWDAESGRSKLDLSKEIKEGMSSVAFSPDGKWLAAGHGNTQTEKDQGKIFLIDPTTGKKIRELAGHPVGTNDLAFHPDGKHLFSCGRDQQIKIWALQDGKLVHEFGKFADRGVWINAISISLDGKLLAAADGAGHVLIYSLTT
;
A
#
# COMPACT_ATOMS: atom_id res chain seq x y z
N MET A 1 -30.31 -2.19 1.02
CA MET A 1 -29.73 -3.51 0.71
C MET A 1 -28.24 -3.38 0.93
N ILE A 2 -27.60 -4.27 1.65
CA ILE A 2 -26.15 -4.36 1.72
C ILE A 2 -25.74 -4.95 0.37
N GLU A 3 -25.04 -4.14 -0.43
CA GLU A 3 -24.45 -4.61 -1.68
C GLU A 3 -23.45 -5.73 -1.30
N SER A 4 -23.69 -6.92 -1.79
CA SER A 4 -22.90 -8.10 -1.45
C SER A 4 -21.88 -8.31 -2.55
N PHE A 5 -20.58 -8.30 -2.21
CA PHE A 5 -19.49 -8.64 -3.13
C PHE A 5 -19.37 -10.15 -3.40
N ALA A 6 -20.44 -10.90 -3.14
CA ALA A 6 -20.44 -12.38 -3.18
C ALA A 6 -20.12 -12.96 -4.57
N ASN A 7 -20.35 -12.21 -5.65
CA ASN A 7 -20.06 -12.64 -7.02
C ASN A 7 -18.67 -12.23 -7.52
N SER A 8 -17.86 -11.63 -6.65
CA SER A 8 -16.50 -11.23 -6.99
C SER A 8 -15.63 -12.44 -7.31
N LYS A 9 -14.81 -12.34 -8.34
CA LYS A 9 -13.96 -13.45 -8.81
C LYS A 9 -12.60 -12.97 -9.29
N VAL A 10 -11.61 -13.85 -9.21
CA VAL A 10 -10.29 -13.60 -9.83
C VAL A 10 -10.44 -13.54 -11.35
N LEU A 11 -9.96 -12.46 -11.95
CA LEU A 11 -9.87 -12.31 -13.41
C LEU A 11 -8.50 -12.75 -13.90
N PHE A 12 -7.43 -12.28 -13.24
CA PHE A 12 -6.05 -12.55 -13.63
C PHE A 12 -5.18 -12.81 -12.40
N THR A 13 -4.17 -13.65 -12.60
CA THR A 13 -3.00 -13.76 -11.73
C THR A 13 -1.81 -13.32 -12.57
N LEU A 14 -1.27 -12.15 -12.30
CA LEU A 14 -0.13 -11.58 -13.03
C LEU A 14 1.16 -12.12 -12.42
N PRO A 15 1.90 -12.97 -13.12
CA PRO A 15 3.12 -13.57 -12.58
C PRO A 15 4.28 -12.58 -12.70
N TRP A 16 4.89 -12.26 -11.59
CA TRP A 16 6.14 -11.53 -11.61
C TRP A 16 7.27 -12.25 -10.86
N ASN A 17 7.01 -13.03 -9.87
CA ASN A 17 7.85 -13.97 -9.09
C ASN A 17 9.36 -13.67 -8.99
N THR A 18 9.78 -12.41 -9.16
CA THR A 18 11.19 -12.02 -9.10
C THR A 18 11.60 -11.47 -7.74
N ALA A 19 10.63 -10.98 -6.98
CA ALA A 19 10.75 -10.48 -5.61
C ALA A 19 9.36 -10.23 -5.03
N GLY A 20 9.25 -10.11 -3.71
CA GLY A 20 8.00 -9.71 -3.08
C GLY A 20 7.53 -8.32 -3.56
N ILE A 21 6.23 -8.13 -3.70
CA ILE A 21 5.61 -6.89 -4.14
C ILE A 21 5.07 -6.15 -2.92
N ASN A 22 5.41 -4.87 -2.77
CA ASN A 22 5.00 -4.03 -1.65
C ASN A 22 4.00 -2.94 -2.03
N GLY A 23 3.83 -2.66 -3.30
CA GLY A 23 2.91 -1.62 -3.74
C GLY A 23 2.20 -1.99 -5.03
N VAL A 24 0.91 -1.70 -5.12
CA VAL A 24 0.10 -1.78 -6.32
C VAL A 24 -0.74 -0.53 -6.44
N ALA A 25 -0.95 -0.04 -7.68
CA ALA A 25 -1.79 1.11 -7.95
C ALA A 25 -2.45 0.99 -9.32
N PHE A 26 -3.77 1.21 -9.39
CA PHE A 26 -4.46 1.34 -10.66
C PHE A 26 -4.09 2.65 -11.36
N ILE A 27 -3.97 2.59 -12.67
CA ILE A 27 -3.82 3.72 -13.58
C ILE A 27 -5.14 3.78 -14.37
N GLY A 28 -6.04 4.66 -13.95
CA GLY A 28 -7.42 4.64 -14.42
C GLY A 28 -8.16 3.37 -14.00
N ASN A 29 -8.89 2.76 -14.94
CA ASN A 29 -9.67 1.53 -14.70
C ASN A 29 -9.11 0.32 -15.44
N ASP A 30 -8.11 0.50 -16.29
CA ASP A 30 -7.68 -0.49 -17.28
C ASP A 30 -6.19 -0.82 -17.24
N LYS A 31 -5.40 -0.12 -16.43
CA LYS A 31 -3.97 -0.42 -16.26
C LYS A 31 -3.61 -0.57 -14.79
N LEU A 32 -2.58 -1.34 -14.53
CA LEU A 32 -2.06 -1.56 -13.19
C LEU A 32 -0.55 -1.40 -13.15
N ALA A 33 -0.06 -0.73 -12.12
CA ALA A 33 1.34 -0.72 -11.73
C ALA A 33 1.56 -1.59 -10.49
N ALA A 34 2.67 -2.33 -10.44
CA ALA A 34 3.13 -3.04 -9.25
C ALA A 34 4.62 -2.80 -9.02
N ALA A 35 5.03 -2.64 -7.76
CA ALA A 35 6.39 -2.31 -7.36
C ALA A 35 6.99 -3.39 -6.45
N ASN A 36 8.21 -3.80 -6.73
CA ASN A 36 8.87 -4.90 -6.06
C ASN A 36 10.01 -4.46 -5.11
N LYS A 37 10.53 -5.43 -4.38
CA LYS A 37 11.67 -5.26 -3.45
C LYS A 37 13.03 -5.09 -4.12
N LYS A 38 13.11 -5.22 -5.44
CA LYS A 38 14.35 -4.97 -6.21
C LYS A 38 14.47 -3.54 -6.71
N GLY A 39 13.39 -2.73 -6.57
CA GLY A 39 13.37 -1.34 -7.05
C GLY A 39 12.75 -1.17 -8.43
N ASP A 40 12.08 -2.19 -8.94
CA ASP A 40 11.42 -2.17 -10.25
C ASP A 40 9.93 -1.94 -10.12
N ILE A 41 9.32 -1.30 -11.13
CA ILE A 41 7.88 -1.17 -11.28
C ILE A 41 7.48 -1.69 -12.64
N LEU A 42 6.57 -2.67 -12.67
CA LEU A 42 5.94 -3.15 -13.91
C LEU A 42 4.57 -2.52 -14.09
N ILE A 43 4.20 -2.29 -15.36
CA ILE A 43 2.86 -1.82 -15.75
C ILE A 43 2.26 -2.81 -16.72
N TRP A 44 1.01 -3.20 -16.45
CA TRP A 44 0.18 -4.05 -17.31
C TRP A 44 -1.02 -3.26 -17.85
N ASN A 45 -1.42 -3.59 -19.08
CA ASN A 45 -2.73 -3.21 -19.60
C ASN A 45 -3.70 -4.38 -19.33
N LEU A 46 -4.75 -4.11 -18.57
CA LEU A 46 -5.73 -5.13 -18.17
C LEU A 46 -6.87 -5.31 -19.19
N THR A 47 -6.98 -4.43 -20.19
CA THR A 47 -7.90 -4.63 -21.30
C THR A 47 -7.38 -5.76 -22.17
N ASN A 48 -7.95 -6.94 -21.96
CA ASN A 48 -7.56 -8.12 -22.72
C ASN A 48 -8.81 -8.78 -23.34
N PRO A 49 -9.10 -8.52 -24.63
CA PRO A 49 -10.26 -9.07 -25.31
C PRO A 49 -10.21 -10.59 -25.42
N ASP A 50 -9.02 -11.19 -25.35
CA ASP A 50 -8.83 -12.64 -25.53
C ASP A 50 -8.96 -13.44 -24.22
N GLY A 51 -9.19 -12.78 -23.08
CA GLY A 51 -9.32 -13.41 -21.74
C GLY A 51 -8.04 -14.08 -21.21
N LYS A 52 -6.88 -13.86 -21.88
CA LYS A 52 -5.60 -14.37 -21.42
C LYS A 52 -4.99 -13.45 -20.38
N THR A 53 -4.11 -13.97 -19.53
CA THR A 53 -3.32 -13.13 -18.61
C THR A 53 -2.47 -12.15 -19.42
N PRO A 54 -2.58 -10.83 -19.18
CA PRO A 54 -1.83 -9.84 -19.95
C PRO A 54 -0.33 -9.87 -19.61
N ASP A 55 0.50 -9.64 -20.63
CA ASP A 55 1.91 -9.37 -20.44
C ASP A 55 2.14 -7.93 -19.98
N PRO A 56 3.22 -7.65 -19.22
CA PRO A 56 3.60 -6.29 -18.86
C PRO A 56 4.00 -5.51 -20.13
N VAL A 57 3.67 -4.22 -20.14
CA VAL A 57 3.97 -3.34 -21.28
C VAL A 57 5.13 -2.38 -20.99
N ARG A 58 5.39 -2.08 -19.72
CA ARG A 58 6.48 -1.17 -19.30
C ARG A 58 7.20 -1.68 -18.08
N LEU A 59 8.50 -1.35 -18.00
CA LEU A 59 9.35 -1.49 -16.83
C LEU A 59 9.95 -0.13 -16.47
N LEU A 60 9.61 0.41 -15.31
CA LEU A 60 10.16 1.64 -14.78
C LEU A 60 11.40 1.30 -13.95
N VAL A 61 12.54 1.81 -14.35
CA VAL A 61 13.85 1.51 -13.75
C VAL A 61 14.52 2.75 -13.21
N GLY A 62 15.05 2.70 -11.99
CA GLY A 62 15.75 3.84 -11.41
C GLY A 62 15.89 3.85 -9.90
N HIS A 63 15.04 3.12 -9.16
CA HIS A 63 15.32 2.87 -7.74
C HIS A 63 16.43 1.83 -7.59
N THR A 64 17.25 2.00 -6.56
CA THR A 64 18.38 1.11 -6.26
C THR A 64 18.14 0.22 -5.05
N ASN A 65 16.95 0.31 -4.45
CA ASN A 65 16.53 -0.49 -3.33
C ASN A 65 15.01 -0.70 -3.36
N GLU A 66 14.50 -1.48 -2.41
CA GLU A 66 13.10 -1.82 -2.23
C GLU A 66 12.17 -0.60 -2.34
N ILE A 67 11.15 -0.72 -3.18
CA ILE A 67 10.05 0.25 -3.24
C ILE A 67 9.03 -0.13 -2.17
N ASN A 68 8.74 0.81 -1.29
CA ASN A 68 7.85 0.59 -0.15
C ASN A 68 6.38 0.93 -0.47
N ARG A 69 6.16 1.96 -1.30
CA ARG A 69 4.82 2.44 -1.67
C ARG A 69 4.83 3.03 -3.07
N ILE A 70 3.72 2.90 -3.77
CA ILE A 70 3.43 3.63 -5.01
C ILE A 70 2.03 4.22 -4.96
N LEU A 71 1.82 5.28 -5.70
CA LEU A 71 0.51 5.86 -5.98
C LEU A 71 0.49 6.47 -7.38
N VAL A 72 -0.69 6.70 -7.90
CA VAL A 72 -0.91 7.37 -9.19
C VAL A 72 -1.67 8.66 -8.93
N THR A 73 -1.29 9.74 -9.59
CA THR A 73 -2.02 11.01 -9.48
C THR A 73 -3.46 10.86 -9.96
N PRO A 74 -4.43 11.61 -9.40
CA PRO A 74 -5.85 11.46 -9.72
C PRO A 74 -6.19 11.64 -11.20
N ASP A 75 -5.37 12.41 -11.93
CA ASP A 75 -5.50 12.59 -13.38
C ASP A 75 -4.87 11.44 -14.20
N GLY A 76 -4.29 10.44 -13.55
CA GLY A 76 -3.68 9.27 -14.17
C GLY A 76 -2.36 9.51 -14.92
N LYS A 77 -1.75 10.71 -14.78
CA LYS A 77 -0.59 11.08 -15.61
C LYS A 77 0.77 10.76 -15.01
N ILE A 78 0.86 10.72 -13.68
CA ILE A 78 2.13 10.51 -12.96
C ILE A 78 1.96 9.35 -11.99
N LEU A 79 2.92 8.43 -11.99
CA LEU A 79 3.12 7.51 -10.91
C LEU A 79 4.19 8.07 -9.97
N ILE A 80 4.01 7.91 -8.67
CA ILE A 80 4.94 8.33 -7.65
C ILE A 80 5.33 7.11 -6.82
N SER A 81 6.61 6.95 -6.55
CA SER A 81 7.15 5.84 -5.77
C SER A 81 8.05 6.32 -4.65
N ALA A 82 7.97 5.65 -3.50
CA ALA A 82 8.79 5.89 -2.31
C ALA A 82 9.63 4.63 -2.01
N SER A 83 10.93 4.81 -1.75
CA SER A 83 11.86 3.69 -1.65
C SER A 83 12.82 3.78 -0.47
N SER A 84 13.32 2.62 -0.08
CA SER A 84 14.44 2.45 0.85
C SER A 84 15.79 2.92 0.27
N ASP A 85 15.83 3.42 -0.97
CA ASP A 85 16.99 4.15 -1.52
C ASP A 85 17.00 5.63 -1.13
N HIS A 86 16.14 6.04 -0.20
CA HIS A 86 15.98 7.40 0.37
C HIS A 86 15.35 8.40 -0.58
N THR A 87 14.79 7.94 -1.71
CA THR A 87 14.25 8.83 -2.73
C THR A 87 12.75 8.62 -2.97
N VAL A 88 12.13 9.67 -3.47
CA VAL A 88 10.79 9.62 -4.07
C VAL A 88 10.95 9.96 -5.55
N LYS A 89 10.39 9.14 -6.44
CA LYS A 89 10.52 9.32 -7.88
C LYS A 89 9.17 9.51 -8.54
N TYR A 90 9.15 10.34 -9.59
CA TYR A 90 7.98 10.59 -10.43
C TYR A 90 8.21 9.98 -11.80
N TRP A 91 7.18 9.34 -12.36
CA TRP A 91 7.22 8.61 -13.62
C TRP A 91 6.08 9.08 -14.51
N ASN A 92 6.39 9.42 -15.76
CA ASN A 92 5.38 9.85 -16.72
C ASN A 92 4.56 8.66 -17.23
N LEU A 93 3.24 8.74 -17.14
CA LEU A 93 2.32 7.69 -17.61
C LEU A 93 1.63 8.05 -18.93
N LEU A 94 1.78 9.29 -19.42
CA LEU A 94 1.05 9.79 -20.60
C LEU A 94 1.50 9.21 -21.92
N ASN A 95 2.74 8.80 -22.02
CA ASN A 95 3.30 8.27 -23.24
C ASN A 95 4.12 7.01 -22.98
N ASP A 96 4.18 6.16 -23.97
CA ASP A 96 4.99 4.94 -23.96
C ASP A 96 6.43 5.23 -24.47
N GLN A 97 6.91 6.46 -24.28
CA GLN A 97 8.27 6.84 -24.66
C GLN A 97 9.27 6.22 -23.67
N GLY A 98 10.21 5.50 -24.24
CA GLY A 98 11.28 4.83 -23.52
C GLY A 98 12.10 4.00 -24.51
N GLU A 99 13.09 3.28 -23.98
CA GLU A 99 13.94 2.43 -24.80
C GLU A 99 13.39 1.01 -24.86
N PRO A 100 13.54 0.28 -25.97
CA PRO A 100 13.23 -1.14 -26.01
C PRO A 100 14.02 -1.90 -24.95
N GLY A 101 13.37 -2.84 -24.28
CA GLY A 101 13.98 -3.68 -23.27
C GLY A 101 13.21 -4.97 -23.07
N SER A 102 13.61 -5.73 -22.08
CA SER A 102 12.90 -6.94 -21.69
C SER A 102 12.93 -7.13 -20.18
N VAL A 103 11.95 -7.87 -19.68
CA VAL A 103 11.88 -8.32 -18.29
C VAL A 103 11.74 -9.84 -18.27
N VAL A 104 12.36 -10.46 -17.29
CA VAL A 104 12.21 -11.89 -17.04
C VAL A 104 11.15 -12.06 -15.95
N LEU A 105 10.08 -12.78 -16.31
CA LEU A 105 9.06 -13.21 -15.37
C LEU A 105 9.40 -14.62 -14.85
N ASN A 106 9.05 -14.91 -13.60
CA ASN A 106 9.30 -16.23 -12.99
C ASN A 106 10.80 -16.61 -12.96
N ASP A 107 11.67 -15.73 -12.43
CA ASP A 107 13.11 -16.00 -12.32
C ASP A 107 13.49 -17.04 -11.25
N GLY A 108 12.48 -17.74 -10.68
CA GLY A 108 12.69 -18.75 -9.67
C GLY A 108 12.77 -18.21 -8.23
N PHE A 109 12.37 -16.97 -8.01
CA PHE A 109 12.30 -16.41 -6.66
C PHE A 109 11.42 -17.27 -5.75
N VAL A 110 12.00 -17.74 -4.63
CA VAL A 110 11.29 -18.44 -3.56
C VAL A 110 11.37 -17.60 -2.29
N PRO A 111 10.23 -17.16 -1.72
CA PRO A 111 10.22 -16.37 -0.50
C PRO A 111 10.88 -17.12 0.67
N ARG A 112 11.69 -16.42 1.47
CA ARG A 112 12.24 -16.99 2.70
C ARG A 112 11.08 -17.35 3.66
N GLY A 113 11.12 -18.53 4.24
CA GLY A 113 10.11 -19.04 5.19
C GLY A 113 9.13 -20.06 4.59
N VAL A 114 9.09 -20.24 3.28
CA VAL A 114 8.25 -21.26 2.62
C VAL A 114 8.92 -22.64 2.65
N VAL A 115 10.24 -22.70 2.82
CA VAL A 115 11.04 -23.93 2.61
C VAL A 115 10.97 -24.91 3.78
N GLU A 116 10.59 -24.47 4.98
CA GLU A 116 10.70 -25.34 6.18
C GLU A 116 9.58 -26.39 6.36
N LYS A 117 8.52 -26.35 5.55
CA LYS A 117 7.35 -27.25 5.73
C LYS A 117 6.85 -28.00 4.51
N VAL A 118 7.53 -27.90 3.36
CA VAL A 118 7.06 -28.56 2.14
C VAL A 118 8.05 -29.64 1.72
N GLU A 119 7.67 -30.92 1.81
CA GLU A 119 8.47 -32.08 1.39
C GLU A 119 8.85 -32.07 -0.11
N LYS A 120 8.20 -31.24 -0.93
CA LYS A 120 8.57 -30.95 -2.32
C LYS A 120 8.30 -29.47 -2.59
N VAL A 121 9.36 -28.65 -2.67
CA VAL A 121 9.27 -27.33 -3.28
C VAL A 121 8.83 -27.52 -4.74
N PRO A 122 7.68 -27.00 -5.19
CA PRO A 122 7.30 -27.10 -6.59
C PRO A 122 8.41 -26.49 -7.46
N THR A 123 8.77 -27.18 -8.51
CA THR A 123 9.73 -26.63 -9.49
C THR A 123 9.16 -25.30 -9.97
N PRO A 124 9.88 -24.18 -9.84
CA PRO A 124 9.37 -22.91 -10.34
C PRO A 124 9.10 -23.05 -11.85
N PRO A 125 8.04 -22.39 -12.35
CA PRO A 125 7.80 -22.37 -13.79
C PRO A 125 9.03 -21.79 -14.52
N PRO A 126 9.29 -22.19 -15.76
CA PRO A 126 10.44 -21.69 -16.51
C PRO A 126 10.39 -20.16 -16.63
N PRO A 127 11.53 -19.48 -16.60
CA PRO A 127 11.60 -18.04 -16.79
C PRO A 127 11.02 -17.66 -18.15
N ILE A 128 10.18 -16.63 -18.18
CA ILE A 128 9.55 -16.10 -19.39
C ILE A 128 10.14 -14.71 -19.64
N GLN A 129 10.76 -14.52 -20.80
CA GLN A 129 11.24 -13.20 -21.21
C GLN A 129 10.15 -12.47 -21.99
N VAL A 130 9.80 -11.26 -21.54
CA VAL A 130 8.79 -10.41 -22.17
C VAL A 130 9.43 -9.09 -22.60
N ASN A 131 9.12 -8.64 -23.80
CA ASN A 131 9.56 -7.34 -24.30
C ASN A 131 8.72 -6.23 -23.66
N VAL A 132 9.38 -5.17 -23.18
CA VAL A 132 8.77 -4.03 -22.51
C VAL A 132 9.43 -2.73 -22.95
N VAL A 133 8.77 -1.61 -22.68
CA VAL A 133 9.38 -0.27 -22.77
C VAL A 133 10.05 0.05 -21.44
N LEU A 134 11.36 0.33 -21.47
CA LEU A 134 12.12 0.80 -20.31
C LEU A 134 11.94 2.31 -20.15
N GLN A 135 11.60 2.75 -18.96
CA GLN A 135 11.38 4.16 -18.67
C GLN A 135 12.14 4.60 -17.41
N LYS A 136 12.75 5.79 -17.47
CA LYS A 136 13.42 6.44 -16.35
C LYS A 136 12.50 7.46 -15.65
N PRO A 137 12.76 7.82 -14.39
CA PRO A 137 11.97 8.82 -13.68
C PRO A 137 12.16 10.21 -14.31
N ILE A 138 11.10 11.01 -14.26
CA ILE A 138 11.13 12.43 -14.69
C ILE A 138 11.56 13.37 -13.55
N HIS A 139 11.32 13.00 -12.29
CA HIS A 139 11.82 13.69 -11.10
C HIS A 139 12.38 12.70 -10.09
N ASN A 140 13.39 13.13 -9.36
CA ASN A 140 14.05 12.40 -8.29
C ASN A 140 14.20 13.30 -7.07
N LEU A 141 13.33 13.12 -6.06
CA LEU A 141 13.36 13.89 -4.83
C LEU A 141 14.30 13.21 -3.82
N THR A 142 15.35 13.90 -3.41
CA THR A 142 16.44 13.39 -2.53
C THR A 142 16.45 14.07 -1.16
N ASN A 143 15.32 14.65 -0.74
CA ASN A 143 15.20 15.42 0.49
C ASN A 143 15.17 14.57 1.76
N HIS A 144 14.77 13.29 1.67
CA HIS A 144 14.91 12.33 2.74
C HIS A 144 16.36 11.82 2.82
N LYS A 145 16.80 11.48 4.04
CA LYS A 145 18.14 10.93 4.31
C LYS A 145 18.08 9.47 4.73
N GLU A 146 16.89 8.94 4.84
CA GLU A 146 16.57 7.61 5.35
C GLU A 146 15.47 6.96 4.51
N TRP A 147 15.10 5.72 4.79
CA TRP A 147 14.13 4.95 4.02
C TRP A 147 12.76 5.62 3.99
N VAL A 148 12.25 5.93 2.82
CA VAL A 148 10.91 6.49 2.68
C VAL A 148 9.89 5.36 2.71
N LEU A 149 9.11 5.29 3.79
CA LEU A 149 8.15 4.22 4.06
C LEU A 149 6.71 4.65 3.81
N GLY A 150 6.39 5.90 4.10
CA GLY A 150 5.05 6.49 3.96
C GLY A 150 4.92 7.32 2.69
N LEU A 151 3.77 7.19 2.00
CA LEU A 151 3.44 7.94 0.80
C LEU A 151 1.92 8.11 0.71
N THR A 152 1.45 9.35 0.58
CA THR A 152 0.02 9.67 0.43
C THR A 152 -0.16 10.98 -0.31
N GLN A 153 -1.33 11.19 -0.92
CA GLN A 153 -1.66 12.42 -1.65
C GLN A 153 -3.11 12.84 -1.42
N THR A 154 -3.40 14.10 -1.71
CA THR A 154 -4.79 14.59 -1.75
C THR A 154 -5.52 14.15 -3.02
N PRO A 155 -6.85 13.97 -2.96
CA PRO A 155 -7.65 13.58 -4.13
C PRO A 155 -7.64 14.61 -5.27
N ASP A 156 -7.30 15.87 -5.00
CA ASP A 156 -7.15 16.90 -6.03
C ASP A 156 -5.76 16.92 -6.68
N GLY A 157 -4.84 16.05 -6.23
CA GLY A 157 -3.50 15.93 -6.78
C GLY A 157 -2.59 17.13 -6.52
N LYS A 158 -2.89 17.98 -5.51
CA LYS A 158 -2.04 19.17 -5.22
C LYS A 158 -0.99 18.91 -4.15
N ILE A 159 -1.29 18.08 -3.16
CA ILE A 159 -0.40 17.83 -2.03
C ILE A 159 0.02 16.37 -2.02
N LEU A 160 1.32 16.17 -1.90
CA LEU A 160 1.94 14.89 -1.59
C LEU A 160 2.51 14.96 -0.16
N VAL A 161 2.42 13.86 0.59
CA VAL A 161 3.08 13.73 1.89
C VAL A 161 3.89 12.46 1.90
N THR A 162 5.11 12.56 2.41
CA THR A 162 6.05 11.44 2.54
C THR A 162 6.57 11.34 3.97
N GLY A 163 6.92 10.13 4.39
CA GLY A 163 7.44 9.88 5.74
C GLY A 163 8.53 8.83 5.75
N ASP A 164 9.58 9.02 6.54
CA ASP A 164 10.73 8.10 6.58
C ASP A 164 10.86 7.33 7.91
N ASP A 165 11.86 6.45 7.97
CA ASP A 165 12.16 5.60 9.13
C ASP A 165 12.94 6.31 10.25
N LYS A 166 13.19 7.62 10.13
CA LYS A 166 13.64 8.47 11.23
C LYS A 166 12.55 9.43 11.72
N GLY A 167 11.35 9.34 11.13
CA GLY A 167 10.22 10.17 11.54
C GLY A 167 10.16 11.52 10.87
N VAL A 168 10.93 11.79 9.82
CA VAL A 168 10.78 13.00 9.03
C VAL A 168 9.54 12.89 8.17
N ILE A 169 8.62 13.84 8.30
CA ILE A 169 7.45 13.99 7.45
C ILE A 169 7.67 15.22 6.57
N ILE A 170 7.47 15.09 5.26
CA ILE A 170 7.59 16.18 4.30
C ILE A 170 6.28 16.32 3.52
N VAL A 171 5.79 17.56 3.44
CA VAL A 171 4.65 17.97 2.61
C VAL A 171 5.19 18.65 1.37
N TRP A 172 4.67 18.28 0.21
CA TRP A 172 5.12 18.75 -1.09
C TRP A 172 3.98 19.39 -1.88
N ASP A 173 4.30 20.42 -2.64
CA ASP A 173 3.52 20.79 -3.83
C ASP A 173 3.72 19.65 -4.86
N LEU A 174 2.69 18.85 -5.11
CA LEU A 174 2.83 17.66 -5.92
C LEU A 174 3.14 18.00 -7.38
N PRO A 175 2.41 18.90 -8.06
CA PRO A 175 2.71 19.29 -9.44
C PRO A 175 4.09 19.91 -9.63
N ALA A 176 4.54 20.74 -8.68
CA ALA A 176 5.83 21.40 -8.76
C ALA A 176 6.99 20.53 -8.26
N ALA A 177 6.71 19.37 -7.67
CA ALA A 177 7.69 18.50 -7.01
C ALA A 177 8.57 19.27 -5.99
N LYS A 178 7.97 20.26 -5.30
CA LYS A 178 8.64 21.20 -4.41
C LYS A 178 8.23 20.95 -2.96
N GLU A 179 9.22 20.90 -2.06
CA GLU A 179 8.96 20.84 -0.62
C GLU A 179 8.31 22.14 -0.13
N LEU A 180 7.17 21.99 0.56
CA LEU A 180 6.44 23.09 1.20
C LEU A 180 6.75 23.16 2.69
N LYS A 181 6.80 22.01 3.36
CA LYS A 181 6.98 21.92 4.81
C LYS A 181 7.60 20.60 5.20
N ARG A 182 8.35 20.62 6.31
CA ARG A 182 8.78 19.38 7.01
C ARG A 182 8.76 19.56 8.51
N TRP A 183 8.61 18.43 9.20
CA TRP A 183 8.77 18.35 10.65
C TRP A 183 9.29 16.99 11.06
N GLN A 184 9.74 16.91 12.31
CA GLN A 184 10.26 15.70 12.93
C GLN A 184 9.20 15.10 13.84
N ALA A 185 8.82 13.87 13.58
CA ALA A 185 8.08 13.00 14.49
C ALA A 185 9.06 12.18 15.35
N THR A 186 8.55 11.39 16.30
CA THR A 186 9.39 10.71 17.30
C THR A 186 10.03 9.42 16.81
N GLN A 187 9.36 8.68 15.92
CA GLN A 187 9.77 7.35 15.47
C GLN A 187 9.47 7.14 13.97
N TRP A 188 9.74 5.96 13.46
CA TRP A 188 9.48 5.55 12.09
C TRP A 188 8.05 5.80 11.67
N ILE A 189 7.84 6.42 10.52
CA ILE A 189 6.52 6.61 9.93
C ILE A 189 6.11 5.33 9.21
N ARG A 190 5.19 4.57 9.80
CA ARG A 190 4.73 3.27 9.23
C ARG A 190 3.43 3.42 8.46
N GLY A 191 2.44 4.06 9.04
CA GLY A 191 1.20 4.41 8.38
C GLY A 191 1.12 5.92 8.19
N LEU A 192 0.72 6.38 7.02
CA LEU A 192 0.63 7.80 6.66
C LEU A 192 -0.61 8.05 5.82
N GLY A 193 -1.38 9.07 6.18
CA GLY A 193 -2.56 9.52 5.45
C GLY A 193 -2.70 11.04 5.48
N ILE A 194 -3.29 11.60 4.43
CA ILE A 194 -3.69 13.01 4.38
C ILE A 194 -5.20 13.12 4.20
N SER A 195 -5.84 14.06 4.91
CA SER A 195 -7.27 14.32 4.75
C SER A 195 -7.58 14.83 3.33
N PRO A 196 -8.79 14.56 2.80
CA PRO A 196 -9.14 14.98 1.43
C PRO A 196 -9.06 16.49 1.19
N ASP A 197 -9.22 17.30 2.23
CA ASP A 197 -9.08 18.76 2.18
C ASP A 197 -7.64 19.26 2.26
N GLY A 198 -6.68 18.33 2.40
CA GLY A 198 -5.25 18.63 2.47
C GLY A 198 -4.77 19.25 3.79
N LYS A 199 -5.62 19.35 4.82
CA LYS A 199 -5.32 20.11 6.05
C LYS A 199 -4.81 19.28 7.21
N THR A 200 -4.98 17.97 7.17
CA THR A 200 -4.62 17.09 8.29
C THR A 200 -3.80 15.91 7.82
N VAL A 201 -2.60 15.76 8.37
CA VAL A 201 -1.75 14.59 8.17
C VAL A 201 -1.89 13.68 9.39
N ALA A 202 -2.27 12.43 9.17
CA ALA A 202 -2.29 11.40 10.21
C ALA A 202 -1.12 10.44 10.00
N ALA A 203 -0.36 10.16 11.05
CA ALA A 203 0.69 9.16 10.96
C ALA A 203 0.80 8.30 12.21
N SER A 204 0.99 7.03 11.96
CA SER A 204 1.39 6.04 12.95
C SER A 204 2.90 5.92 12.97
N GLN A 205 3.46 5.92 14.16
CA GLN A 205 4.88 5.92 14.40
C GLN A 205 5.23 4.77 15.33
N HIS A 206 6.06 3.85 14.88
CA HIS A 206 6.63 2.81 15.72
C HIS A 206 7.84 2.17 15.06
N THR A 207 8.80 1.72 15.85
CA THR A 207 9.91 0.92 15.38
C THR A 207 9.51 -0.55 15.27
N PRO A 208 10.00 -1.30 14.27
CA PRO A 208 9.74 -2.74 14.20
C PRO A 208 10.33 -3.48 15.39
N PHE A 209 9.60 -4.42 15.93
CA PHE A 209 9.97 -5.25 17.10
C PHE A 209 11.34 -5.94 16.98
N ILE A 210 11.82 -6.19 15.77
CA ILE A 210 13.05 -6.95 15.50
C ILE A 210 14.32 -6.25 16.00
N ARG A 211 14.29 -4.97 16.30
CA ARG A 211 15.47 -4.21 16.80
C ARG A 211 15.55 -4.10 18.33
N PHE A 212 14.55 -4.61 19.05
CA PHE A 212 14.57 -4.55 20.51
C PHE A 212 15.41 -5.68 21.12
N LYS A 213 16.72 -5.43 21.27
CA LYS A 213 17.59 -6.23 22.17
C LYS A 213 17.46 -5.82 23.65
N ALA A 214 16.78 -4.73 23.94
CA ALA A 214 16.61 -4.17 25.27
C ALA A 214 15.11 -4.06 25.58
N GLY A 215 14.53 -5.02 26.25
CA GLY A 215 13.20 -4.98 26.90
C GLY A 215 11.99 -4.39 26.14
N LEU A 216 10.82 -4.95 26.36
CA LEU A 216 9.54 -4.47 25.81
C LEU A 216 9.16 -3.04 26.28
N GLU A 217 9.88 -2.51 27.24
CA GLU A 217 9.58 -1.23 27.90
C GLU A 217 9.79 -0.01 27.00
N ASP A 218 10.61 -0.15 25.94
CA ASP A 218 10.91 0.93 24.99
C ASP A 218 9.97 0.98 23.76
N TYR A 219 9.02 0.04 23.65
CA TYR A 219 8.05 0.02 22.57
C TYR A 219 6.84 0.88 22.93
N VAL A 220 6.91 2.15 22.60
CA VAL A 220 5.79 3.09 22.74
C VAL A 220 5.37 3.55 21.35
N PRO A 221 4.34 2.94 20.74
CA PRO A 221 3.81 3.45 19.49
C PRO A 221 3.15 4.81 19.70
N HIS A 222 3.26 5.67 18.70
CA HIS A 222 2.63 6.98 18.68
C HIS A 222 1.67 7.09 17.51
N PHE A 223 0.55 7.76 17.73
CA PHE A 223 -0.40 8.06 16.68
C PHE A 223 -0.83 9.52 16.79
N HIS A 224 -0.45 10.31 15.77
CA HIS A 224 -0.68 11.75 15.79
C HIS A 224 -1.39 12.23 14.53
N LEU A 225 -2.18 13.30 14.70
CA LEU A 225 -2.67 14.12 13.61
C LEU A 225 -2.02 15.49 13.70
N TRP A 226 -1.50 15.97 12.56
CA TRP A 226 -0.86 17.27 12.44
C TRP A 226 -1.62 18.17 11.47
N ASP A 227 -1.50 19.46 11.66
CA ASP A 227 -1.85 20.46 10.67
C ASP A 227 -0.80 20.43 9.55
N ALA A 228 -1.24 20.21 8.31
CA ALA A 228 -0.35 19.99 7.17
C ALA A 228 0.45 21.26 6.78
N GLU A 229 -0.11 22.45 7.00
CA GLU A 229 0.53 23.73 6.66
C GLU A 229 1.57 24.11 7.69
N SER A 230 1.22 24.05 8.97
CA SER A 230 2.11 24.49 10.05
C SER A 230 3.05 23.40 10.57
N GLY A 231 2.71 22.11 10.38
CA GLY A 231 3.40 20.97 10.99
C GLY A 231 3.15 20.84 12.50
N ARG A 232 2.19 21.57 13.07
CA ARG A 232 1.85 21.50 14.50
C ARG A 232 0.94 20.34 14.79
N SER A 233 1.15 19.67 15.93
CA SER A 233 0.25 18.61 16.40
C SER A 233 -1.15 19.18 16.65
N LYS A 234 -2.16 18.54 16.06
CA LYS A 234 -3.60 18.81 16.30
C LYS A 234 -4.16 17.87 17.35
N LEU A 235 -3.84 16.58 17.23
CA LEU A 235 -4.30 15.54 18.14
C LEU A 235 -3.18 14.54 18.39
N ASP A 236 -2.97 14.20 19.64
CA ASP A 236 -2.15 13.05 20.07
C ASP A 236 -3.06 11.93 20.55
N LEU A 237 -3.15 10.87 19.77
CA LEU A 237 -3.98 9.70 20.03
C LEU A 237 -3.19 8.53 20.63
N SER A 238 -1.95 8.74 21.05
CA SER A 238 -1.06 7.67 21.55
C SER A 238 -1.55 7.03 22.83
N LYS A 239 -2.39 7.73 23.60
CA LYS A 239 -3.01 7.17 24.83
C LYS A 239 -4.22 6.28 24.53
N GLU A 240 -4.98 6.62 23.50
CA GLU A 240 -6.19 5.91 23.05
C GLU A 240 -5.86 4.74 22.13
N ILE A 241 -4.80 4.87 21.36
CA ILE A 241 -4.29 3.86 20.39
C ILE A 241 -2.88 3.48 20.84
N LYS A 242 -2.80 2.40 21.58
CA LYS A 242 -1.55 1.90 22.17
C LYS A 242 -0.85 0.89 21.26
N GLU A 243 -1.51 0.50 20.19
CA GLU A 243 -1.04 -0.47 19.22
C GLU A 243 -0.26 0.21 18.08
N GLY A 244 0.74 -0.47 17.54
CA GLY A 244 1.50 -0.01 16.39
C GLY A 244 0.69 -0.18 15.09
N MET A 245 0.19 0.91 14.54
CA MET A 245 -0.55 0.88 13.27
C MET A 245 0.41 0.82 12.09
N SER A 246 0.16 -0.08 11.13
CA SER A 246 0.98 -0.21 9.91
C SER A 246 0.36 0.47 8.71
N SER A 247 -0.95 0.67 8.71
CA SER A 247 -1.68 1.30 7.62
C SER A 247 -2.63 2.36 8.15
N VAL A 248 -2.71 3.49 7.46
CA VAL A 248 -3.57 4.64 7.80
C VAL A 248 -4.18 5.18 6.52
N ALA A 249 -5.49 5.39 6.49
CA ALA A 249 -6.21 5.95 5.35
C ALA A 249 -7.36 6.86 5.79
N PHE A 250 -7.58 7.97 5.09
CA PHE A 250 -8.79 8.77 5.20
C PHE A 250 -9.85 8.29 4.22
N SER A 251 -11.13 8.35 4.63
CA SER A 251 -12.23 8.14 3.69
C SER A 251 -12.30 9.27 2.66
N PRO A 252 -12.84 9.02 1.44
CA PRO A 252 -12.95 10.04 0.40
C PRO A 252 -13.72 11.31 0.82
N ASP A 253 -14.70 11.18 1.73
CA ASP A 253 -15.48 12.28 2.28
C ASP A 253 -14.84 12.92 3.53
N GLY A 254 -13.71 12.40 3.99
CA GLY A 254 -12.98 12.89 5.18
C GLY A 254 -13.63 12.60 6.53
N LYS A 255 -14.75 11.88 6.58
CA LYS A 255 -15.46 11.59 7.83
C LYS A 255 -14.80 10.51 8.68
N TRP A 256 -14.03 9.63 8.05
CA TRP A 256 -13.39 8.50 8.70
C TRP A 256 -11.88 8.53 8.51
N LEU A 257 -11.18 8.20 9.57
CA LEU A 257 -9.79 7.81 9.55
C LEU A 257 -9.72 6.33 9.94
N ALA A 258 -9.26 5.49 9.03
CA ALA A 258 -9.01 4.08 9.31
C ALA A 258 -7.55 3.86 9.68
N ALA A 259 -7.30 3.08 10.75
CA ALA A 259 -5.96 2.69 11.18
C ALA A 259 -5.92 1.19 11.46
N GLY A 260 -5.04 0.47 10.78
CA GLY A 260 -4.89 -0.98 10.87
C GLY A 260 -3.69 -1.39 11.72
N HIS A 261 -3.91 -2.21 12.75
CA HIS A 261 -2.86 -2.73 13.62
C HIS A 261 -1.98 -3.73 12.87
N GLY A 262 -0.68 -3.46 12.77
CA GLY A 262 0.22 -4.14 11.87
C GLY A 262 1.08 -5.25 12.45
N ASN A 263 1.30 -5.27 13.75
CA ASN A 263 2.22 -6.25 14.34
C ASN A 263 1.64 -6.85 15.62
N THR A 264 1.19 -8.08 15.52
CA THR A 264 0.77 -8.84 16.68
C THR A 264 1.81 -9.91 16.96
N GLN A 265 2.57 -9.76 18.03
CA GLN A 265 3.45 -10.82 18.53
C GLN A 265 2.78 -11.68 19.61
N THR A 266 1.58 -11.32 20.04
CA THR A 266 0.82 -12.07 21.01
C THR A 266 -0.52 -12.49 20.44
N GLU A 267 -0.96 -13.72 20.70
CA GLU A 267 -2.26 -14.26 20.29
C GLU A 267 -3.47 -13.45 20.78
N LYS A 268 -3.26 -12.45 21.64
CA LYS A 268 -4.29 -11.57 22.18
C LYS A 268 -4.56 -10.32 21.35
N ASP A 269 -3.60 -9.90 20.54
CA ASP A 269 -3.74 -8.70 19.72
C ASP A 269 -4.12 -9.11 18.28
N GLN A 270 -5.40 -9.12 18.03
CA GLN A 270 -5.99 -9.55 16.76
C GLN A 270 -5.96 -8.37 15.78
N GLY A 271 -4.85 -8.06 15.13
CA GLY A 271 -4.72 -7.09 14.03
C GLY A 271 -5.93 -6.21 13.70
N LYS A 272 -6.48 -5.56 14.72
CA LYS A 272 -7.72 -4.79 14.68
C LYS A 272 -7.61 -3.59 13.74
N ILE A 273 -8.75 -3.13 13.25
CA ILE A 273 -8.83 -1.90 12.48
C ILE A 273 -9.72 -0.94 13.25
N PHE A 274 -9.22 0.27 13.51
CA PHE A 274 -9.99 1.33 14.16
C PHE A 274 -10.53 2.29 13.11
N LEU A 275 -11.83 2.61 13.21
CA LEU A 275 -12.44 3.73 12.52
C LEU A 275 -12.56 4.89 13.53
N ILE A 276 -11.93 6.00 13.20
CA ILE A 276 -11.72 7.15 14.07
C ILE A 276 -12.37 8.37 13.41
N ASP A 277 -13.03 9.21 14.21
CA ASP A 277 -13.40 10.56 13.80
C ASP A 277 -12.12 11.43 13.79
N PRO A 278 -11.67 11.89 12.63
CA PRO A 278 -10.41 12.64 12.54
C PRO A 278 -10.47 14.04 13.15
N THR A 279 -11.67 14.56 13.46
CA THR A 279 -11.86 15.87 14.08
C THR A 279 -11.69 15.81 15.60
N THR A 280 -12.23 14.75 16.22
CA THR A 280 -12.24 14.60 17.66
C THR A 280 -11.22 13.60 18.18
N GLY A 281 -10.68 12.74 17.30
CA GLY A 281 -9.81 11.62 17.64
C GLY A 281 -10.53 10.43 18.27
N LYS A 282 -11.86 10.48 18.40
CA LYS A 282 -12.65 9.43 19.04
C LYS A 282 -12.69 8.17 18.18
N LYS A 283 -12.37 7.02 18.79
CA LYS A 283 -12.64 5.72 18.16
C LYS A 283 -14.16 5.50 18.07
N ILE A 284 -14.68 5.43 16.85
CA ILE A 284 -16.11 5.22 16.58
C ILE A 284 -16.42 3.73 16.49
N ARG A 285 -15.52 2.96 15.88
CA ARG A 285 -15.68 1.51 15.69
C ARG A 285 -14.35 0.79 15.76
N GLU A 286 -14.45 -0.48 16.12
CA GLU A 286 -13.38 -1.44 16.09
C GLU A 286 -13.83 -2.61 15.21
N LEU A 287 -13.08 -2.89 14.14
CA LEU A 287 -13.30 -4.02 13.26
C LEU A 287 -12.34 -5.14 13.68
N ALA A 288 -12.79 -6.39 13.55
CA ALA A 288 -11.97 -7.54 13.95
C ALA A 288 -10.63 -7.63 13.21
N GLY A 289 -10.55 -7.10 11.98
CA GLY A 289 -9.30 -7.00 11.22
C GLY A 289 -8.70 -8.36 10.85
N HIS A 290 -7.37 -8.45 10.93
CA HIS A 290 -6.58 -9.61 10.51
C HIS A 290 -5.79 -10.19 11.70
N PRO A 291 -5.99 -11.48 12.09
CA PRO A 291 -5.39 -12.05 13.32
C PRO A 291 -3.88 -11.97 13.33
N VAL A 292 -3.10 -11.79 12.46
CA VAL A 292 -1.62 -11.69 12.49
C VAL A 292 -1.12 -10.29 12.14
N GLY A 293 -2.04 -9.37 11.83
CA GLY A 293 -1.75 -7.99 11.49
C GLY A 293 -2.31 -7.56 10.14
N THR A 294 -2.81 -6.33 10.10
CA THR A 294 -3.30 -5.63 8.93
C THR A 294 -2.11 -4.96 8.23
N ASN A 295 -1.91 -5.22 6.94
CA ASN A 295 -0.82 -4.63 6.17
C ASN A 295 -1.25 -3.40 5.39
N ASP A 296 -2.46 -3.40 4.81
CA ASP A 296 -2.93 -2.29 4.00
C ASP A 296 -4.44 -2.08 4.08
N LEU A 297 -4.88 -0.85 3.80
CA LEU A 297 -6.25 -0.38 3.88
C LEU A 297 -6.58 0.49 2.65
N ALA A 298 -7.75 0.27 2.06
CA ALA A 298 -8.25 1.09 0.96
C ALA A 298 -9.75 1.35 1.12
N PHE A 299 -10.18 2.60 1.11
CA PHE A 299 -11.60 2.93 1.02
C PHE A 299 -12.10 2.70 -0.39
N HIS A 300 -13.26 2.10 -0.51
CA HIS A 300 -13.95 1.97 -1.78
C HIS A 300 -14.50 3.34 -2.24
N PRO A 301 -14.50 3.66 -3.55
CA PRO A 301 -14.99 4.92 -4.06
C PRO A 301 -16.47 5.21 -3.74
N ASP A 302 -17.27 4.18 -3.42
CA ASP A 302 -18.67 4.34 -3.01
C ASP A 302 -18.84 5.06 -1.65
N GLY A 303 -17.74 5.24 -0.88
CA GLY A 303 -17.75 5.82 0.45
C GLY A 303 -18.45 5.01 1.53
N LYS A 304 -18.85 3.74 1.24
CA LYS A 304 -19.58 2.87 2.17
C LYS A 304 -18.75 1.69 2.68
N HIS A 305 -17.68 1.34 1.98
CA HIS A 305 -16.89 0.14 2.30
C HIS A 305 -15.41 0.46 2.51
N LEU A 306 -14.80 -0.30 3.42
CA LEU A 306 -13.36 -0.35 3.64
C LEU A 306 -12.86 -1.74 3.26
N PHE A 307 -11.79 -1.78 2.48
CA PHE A 307 -11.04 -3.00 2.16
C PHE A 307 -9.79 -3.05 3.02
N SER A 308 -9.44 -4.25 3.47
CA SER A 308 -8.23 -4.50 4.22
C SER A 308 -7.55 -5.78 3.78
N CYS A 309 -6.24 -5.83 3.87
CA CYS A 309 -5.47 -7.05 3.68
C CYS A 309 -4.46 -7.26 4.80
N GLY A 310 -4.01 -8.49 4.98
CA GLY A 310 -3.16 -8.78 6.12
C GLY A 310 -2.25 -10.00 5.97
N ARG A 311 -1.58 -10.31 7.08
CA ARG A 311 -0.64 -11.41 7.21
C ARG A 311 -1.32 -12.78 7.32
N ASP A 312 -2.62 -12.81 7.52
CA ASP A 312 -3.47 -14.00 7.48
C ASP A 312 -3.81 -14.47 6.05
N GLN A 313 -3.26 -13.79 5.04
CA GLN A 313 -3.46 -14.10 3.61
C GLN A 313 -4.89 -13.84 3.13
N GLN A 314 -5.62 -12.98 3.81
CA GLN A 314 -6.99 -12.65 3.47
C GLN A 314 -7.13 -11.19 3.04
N ILE A 315 -8.16 -10.93 2.22
CA ILE A 315 -8.69 -9.60 1.97
C ILE A 315 -10.10 -9.60 2.54
N LYS A 316 -10.45 -8.55 3.28
CA LYS A 316 -11.74 -8.39 3.92
C LYS A 316 -12.40 -7.09 3.51
N ILE A 317 -13.71 -7.10 3.34
CA ILE A 317 -14.54 -5.95 3.01
C ILE A 317 -15.46 -5.68 4.20
N TRP A 318 -15.43 -4.45 4.69
CA TRP A 318 -16.17 -4.01 5.86
C TRP A 318 -17.16 -2.92 5.48
N ALA A 319 -18.40 -3.03 5.97
CA ALA A 319 -19.37 -1.94 5.86
C ALA A 319 -19.05 -0.85 6.91
N LEU A 320 -18.90 0.39 6.47
CA LEU A 320 -18.58 1.52 7.37
C LEU A 320 -19.74 1.84 8.30
N GLN A 321 -20.98 1.61 7.86
CA GLN A 321 -22.18 1.98 8.61
C GLN A 321 -22.30 1.23 9.94
N ASP A 322 -22.02 -0.07 9.97
CA ASP A 322 -22.19 -0.92 11.15
C ASP A 322 -20.94 -1.68 11.58
N GLY A 323 -19.87 -1.63 10.76
CA GLY A 323 -18.59 -2.29 11.01
C GLY A 323 -18.60 -3.79 10.72
N LYS A 324 -19.64 -4.32 10.09
CA LYS A 324 -19.73 -5.74 9.79
C LYS A 324 -18.83 -6.14 8.63
N LEU A 325 -18.34 -7.38 8.70
CA LEU A 325 -17.70 -8.04 7.57
C LEU A 325 -18.76 -8.33 6.51
N VAL A 326 -18.58 -7.77 5.32
CA VAL A 326 -19.48 -7.96 4.16
C VAL A 326 -19.05 -9.14 3.31
N HIS A 327 -17.72 -9.22 3.08
CA HIS A 327 -17.14 -10.28 2.25
C HIS A 327 -15.69 -10.54 2.66
N GLU A 328 -15.24 -11.77 2.44
CA GLU A 328 -13.87 -12.21 2.65
C GLU A 328 -13.42 -13.02 1.44
N PHE A 329 -12.31 -12.61 0.84
CA PHE A 329 -11.66 -13.42 -0.19
C PHE A 329 -10.81 -14.47 0.49
N GLY A 330 -10.94 -15.72 0.03
CA GLY A 330 -10.24 -16.88 0.60
C GLY A 330 -8.72 -16.72 0.57
N LYS A 331 -8.05 -17.59 1.30
CA LYS A 331 -6.60 -17.57 1.44
C LYS A 331 -5.91 -17.62 0.07
N PHE A 332 -5.02 -16.65 -0.14
CA PHE A 332 -4.10 -16.64 -1.26
C PHE A 332 -3.14 -17.82 -1.15
N ALA A 333 -3.26 -18.78 -2.01
CA ALA A 333 -2.39 -19.95 -2.17
C ALA A 333 -1.85 -20.62 -0.86
N ASP A 334 -1.56 -21.89 -0.90
CA ASP A 334 -1.08 -22.74 0.22
C ASP A 334 0.30 -22.39 0.80
N ARG A 335 0.81 -21.18 0.57
CA ARG A 335 2.23 -20.85 0.76
C ARG A 335 2.58 -19.98 1.96
N GLY A 336 1.65 -19.63 2.82
CA GLY A 336 1.94 -18.80 4.00
C GLY A 336 2.49 -17.40 3.69
N VAL A 337 2.12 -16.82 2.54
CA VAL A 337 2.64 -15.53 2.06
C VAL A 337 1.65 -14.42 2.37
N TRP A 338 2.13 -13.33 2.93
CA TRP A 338 1.31 -12.18 3.31
C TRP A 338 0.86 -11.39 2.09
N ILE A 339 -0.35 -10.84 2.16
CA ILE A 339 -0.80 -9.80 1.22
C ILE A 339 -0.26 -8.47 1.74
N ASN A 340 0.58 -7.82 0.93
CA ASN A 340 1.30 -6.62 1.35
C ASN A 340 0.58 -5.33 0.98
N ALA A 341 -0.12 -5.31 -0.15
CA ALA A 341 -0.77 -4.11 -0.67
C ALA A 341 -2.04 -4.44 -1.44
N ILE A 342 -3.00 -3.51 -1.41
CA ILE A 342 -4.24 -3.55 -2.19
C ILE A 342 -4.47 -2.21 -2.88
N SER A 343 -5.18 -2.23 -4.00
CA SER A 343 -5.65 -1.03 -4.70
C SER A 343 -7.01 -1.30 -5.33
N ILE A 344 -7.85 -0.28 -5.40
CA ILE A 344 -9.18 -0.35 -6.01
C ILE A 344 -9.18 0.59 -7.22
N SER A 345 -9.78 0.16 -8.34
CA SER A 345 -9.94 1.00 -9.54
C SER A 345 -10.83 2.22 -9.24
N LEU A 346 -10.69 3.29 -10.03
CA LEU A 346 -11.44 4.52 -9.83
C LEU A 346 -12.97 4.32 -9.88
N ASP A 347 -13.44 3.40 -10.71
CA ASP A 347 -14.86 3.06 -10.84
C ASP A 347 -15.34 2.04 -9.79
N GLY A 348 -14.45 1.57 -8.91
CA GLY A 348 -14.76 0.59 -7.86
C GLY A 348 -15.00 -0.84 -8.34
N LYS A 349 -14.76 -1.17 -9.62
CA LYS A 349 -15.10 -2.48 -10.17
C LYS A 349 -13.98 -3.50 -10.11
N LEU A 350 -12.76 -3.07 -9.91
CA LEU A 350 -11.59 -3.94 -9.82
C LEU A 350 -10.86 -3.75 -8.51
N LEU A 351 -10.33 -4.85 -7.99
CA LEU A 351 -9.40 -4.89 -6.86
C LEU A 351 -8.11 -5.57 -7.31
N ALA A 352 -7.00 -4.94 -7.05
CA ALA A 352 -5.68 -5.54 -7.17
C ALA A 352 -5.12 -5.86 -5.79
N ALA A 353 -4.50 -7.03 -5.65
CA ALA A 353 -3.83 -7.44 -4.43
C ALA A 353 -2.46 -8.03 -4.75
N ALA A 354 -1.45 -7.61 -4.01
CA ALA A 354 -0.07 -8.05 -4.19
C ALA A 354 0.47 -8.78 -2.97
N ASP A 355 1.23 -9.84 -3.22
CA ASP A 355 1.78 -10.68 -2.17
C ASP A 355 3.31 -10.63 -2.05
N GLY A 356 3.82 -11.22 -0.97
CA GLY A 356 5.25 -11.34 -0.70
C GLY A 356 5.97 -12.36 -1.60
N ALA A 357 5.25 -13.13 -2.41
CA ALA A 357 5.80 -14.11 -3.34
C ALA A 357 5.95 -13.54 -4.77
N GLY A 358 5.54 -12.30 -5.00
CA GLY A 358 5.66 -11.65 -6.28
C GLY A 358 4.47 -11.86 -7.22
N HIS A 359 3.29 -12.22 -6.70
CA HIS A 359 2.06 -12.29 -7.49
C HIS A 359 1.22 -11.04 -7.31
N VAL A 360 0.50 -10.70 -8.36
CA VAL A 360 -0.59 -9.72 -8.31
C VAL A 360 -1.86 -10.38 -8.80
N LEU A 361 -2.89 -10.39 -7.96
CA LEU A 361 -4.21 -10.91 -8.32
C LEU A 361 -5.15 -9.74 -8.61
N ILE A 362 -5.90 -9.88 -9.69
CA ILE A 362 -6.94 -8.93 -10.09
C ILE A 362 -8.29 -9.60 -9.91
N TYR A 363 -9.13 -8.96 -9.13
CA TYR A 363 -10.52 -9.39 -8.90
C TYR A 363 -11.48 -8.45 -9.59
N SER A 364 -12.54 -9.02 -10.18
CA SER A 364 -13.75 -8.28 -10.50
C SER A 364 -14.56 -8.11 -9.22
N LEU A 365 -14.93 -6.90 -8.88
CA LEU A 365 -15.85 -6.58 -7.79
C LEU A 365 -17.25 -6.44 -8.38
N THR A 366 -18.13 -7.41 -8.10
CA THR A 366 -19.53 -7.36 -8.51
C THR A 366 -20.39 -7.34 -7.26
N THR A 367 -21.21 -6.33 -7.16
CA THR A 367 -22.22 -6.15 -6.09
C THR A 367 -23.49 -6.94 -6.36
#